data_780dc0948eb07b0d954ea22c86cac3b8
#
_entry.id   780dc0948eb07b0d954ea22c86cac3b8
#
_cell.length_a   1.000
_cell.length_b   1.000
_cell.length_c   1.000
_cell.angle_alpha   90.00
_cell.angle_beta   90.00
_cell.angle_gamma   90.00
#
_symmetry.space_group_name_H-M   'P 1'
#
loop_
_entity.id
_entity.type
_entity.pdbx_description
1 polymer ?
#
loop_
_entity_poly.entity_id
_entity_poly.type
_entity_poly.pdbx_seq_one_letter_code
_entity_poly.pdbx_strand_id
1 'polypeptide(L)'
;MYPREGHMKLLARLLGLLALGAFGTVASAAPPGVTVFAAASLTNVLQEVGEAFTAETRTSVTFSFAASSVLARQVESGAPADVFVSADQDWMDYLQARNLVAPESRVNIASNELVLVAPADSTVHLKIAPGFPLAAALGGSGRLATGDPASVPVGKYAKAALTNLGAWTSVESRLAATDNVRTALAFVVRGEAPLGIVYATDAKVEPKVRVVDVFPASTHEPITYPAAAIGKGAPDAVAFVHFLAGQKAQAILARAGFGKP
;
A
#
# COMPACT_ATOMS: atom_id res chain seq x y z
N MET A 1 54.87 -8.12 -82.22
CA MET A 1 55.95 -9.06 -81.88
C MET A 1 55.65 -9.69 -80.57
N TYR A 2 55.34 -10.93 -80.61
CA TYR A 2 55.11 -11.89 -79.52
C TYR A 2 56.35 -12.02 -78.61
N PRO A 3 56.33 -12.70 -77.47
CA PRO A 3 55.28 -13.57 -76.86
C PRO A 3 55.22 -13.57 -75.32
N ARG A 4 54.22 -14.32 -74.83
CA ARG A 4 54.27 -15.43 -73.88
C ARG A 4 54.15 -15.13 -72.38
N GLU A 5 53.08 -15.64 -71.87
CA GLU A 5 52.82 -16.94 -71.22
C GLU A 5 53.30 -17.04 -69.79
N GLY A 6 52.37 -17.41 -68.95
CA GLY A 6 52.58 -18.37 -67.90
C GLY A 6 52.42 -17.77 -66.49
N HIS A 7 51.49 -18.05 -65.78
CA HIS A 7 51.25 -19.25 -65.06
C HIS A 7 49.94 -19.18 -64.26
N MET A 8 49.05 -19.88 -64.74
CA MET A 8 47.97 -20.46 -63.98
C MET A 8 48.56 -21.55 -63.08
N LYS A 9 48.48 -21.37 -61.78
CA LYS A 9 48.50 -22.40 -60.74
C LYS A 9 48.70 -21.74 -59.38
N LEU A 10 47.68 -21.59 -58.64
CA LEU A 10 47.45 -22.20 -57.34
C LEU A 10 46.24 -21.59 -56.68
N LEU A 11 45.10 -21.93 -57.22
CA LEU A 11 43.84 -21.88 -56.50
C LEU A 11 43.70 -23.24 -55.84
N ALA A 12 43.97 -23.34 -54.59
CA ALA A 12 43.43 -24.42 -53.79
C ALA A 12 43.58 -24.07 -52.28
N ARG A 13 42.45 -24.09 -51.64
CA ARG A 13 42.33 -24.39 -50.20
C ARG A 13 42.66 -23.26 -49.24
N LEU A 14 41.60 -22.54 -48.91
CA LEU A 14 41.29 -22.20 -47.51
C LEU A 14 39.80 -21.77 -47.43
N LEU A 15 38.92 -22.75 -47.64
CA LEU A 15 37.59 -22.68 -47.03
C LEU A 15 37.77 -23.02 -45.54
N GLY A 16 38.13 -21.99 -44.76
CA GLY A 16 38.07 -22.06 -43.31
C GLY A 16 36.62 -21.86 -42.90
N LEU A 17 36.00 -22.91 -42.36
CA LEU A 17 34.72 -22.87 -41.66
C LEU A 17 34.82 -21.86 -40.51
N LEU A 18 34.23 -20.67 -40.71
CA LEU A 18 33.81 -19.81 -39.61
C LEU A 18 32.42 -20.31 -39.13
N ALA A 19 32.41 -21.32 -38.31
CA ALA A 19 31.27 -21.66 -37.50
C ALA A 19 31.14 -20.56 -36.42
N LEU A 20 30.46 -19.46 -36.74
CA LEU A 20 29.98 -18.51 -35.73
C LEU A 20 28.95 -19.24 -34.86
N GLY A 21 29.40 -19.79 -33.76
CA GLY A 21 28.55 -20.27 -32.68
C GLY A 21 27.73 -19.10 -32.18
N ALA A 22 26.47 -18.96 -32.62
CA ALA A 22 25.49 -18.10 -32.00
C ALA A 22 25.24 -18.67 -30.61
N PHE A 23 26.04 -18.23 -29.62
CA PHE A 23 25.65 -18.30 -28.22
C PHE A 23 24.45 -17.39 -28.06
N GLY A 24 23.26 -17.90 -28.30
CA GLY A 24 22.02 -17.27 -27.89
C GLY A 24 22.09 -17.13 -26.37
N THR A 25 22.35 -15.93 -25.89
CA THR A 25 22.08 -15.58 -24.50
C THR A 25 20.58 -15.77 -24.32
N VAL A 26 20.19 -16.89 -23.73
CA VAL A 26 18.85 -17.07 -23.19
C VAL A 26 18.77 -16.00 -22.11
N ALA A 27 18.15 -14.86 -22.44
CA ALA A 27 17.74 -13.89 -21.45
C ALA A 27 16.83 -14.68 -20.50
N SER A 28 17.36 -15.05 -19.32
CA SER A 28 16.56 -15.60 -18.24
C SER A 28 15.56 -14.50 -17.90
N ALA A 29 14.33 -14.65 -18.35
CA ALA A 29 13.24 -13.81 -17.86
C ALA A 29 13.31 -13.90 -16.34
N ALA A 30 13.41 -12.75 -15.66
CA ALA A 30 13.28 -12.74 -14.22
C ALA A 30 12.03 -13.55 -13.85
N PRO A 31 12.09 -14.39 -12.80
CA PRO A 31 10.92 -15.17 -12.41
C PRO A 31 9.72 -14.22 -12.27
N PRO A 32 8.55 -14.61 -12.78
CA PRO A 32 7.37 -13.78 -12.69
C PRO A 32 7.14 -13.43 -11.23
N GLY A 33 7.07 -12.13 -10.94
CA GLY A 33 6.82 -11.62 -9.61
C GLY A 33 5.37 -11.18 -9.47
N VAL A 34 4.91 -10.98 -8.25
CA VAL A 34 3.59 -10.43 -7.92
C VAL A 34 3.72 -8.94 -7.64
N THR A 35 3.02 -8.12 -8.39
CA THR A 35 2.92 -6.67 -8.14
C THR A 35 1.70 -6.38 -7.27
N VAL A 36 1.93 -5.86 -6.08
CA VAL A 36 0.90 -5.61 -5.08
C VAL A 36 0.68 -4.10 -4.91
N PHE A 37 -0.52 -3.65 -5.16
CA PHE A 37 -0.95 -2.29 -4.83
C PHE A 37 -1.62 -2.31 -3.47
N ALA A 38 -1.03 -1.68 -2.47
CA ALA A 38 -1.48 -1.78 -1.09
C ALA A 38 -1.59 -0.43 -0.39
N ALA A 39 -2.57 -0.32 0.51
CA ALA A 39 -2.76 0.86 1.34
C ALA A 39 -1.48 1.24 2.10
N ALA A 40 -1.17 2.55 2.14
CA ALA A 40 0.07 3.09 2.72
C ALA A 40 0.30 2.68 4.18
N SER A 41 -0.75 2.46 4.97
CA SER A 41 -0.66 1.97 6.35
C SER A 41 -0.03 0.58 6.48
N LEU A 42 -0.04 -0.21 5.40
CA LEU A 42 0.50 -1.56 5.36
C LEU A 42 1.98 -1.62 4.97
N THR A 43 2.63 -0.48 4.66
CA THR A 43 3.98 -0.43 4.09
C THR A 43 4.97 -1.33 4.82
N ASN A 44 5.13 -1.16 6.11
CA ASN A 44 6.14 -1.90 6.88
C ASN A 44 5.80 -3.39 6.98
N VAL A 45 4.54 -3.70 7.29
CA VAL A 45 4.13 -5.09 7.54
C VAL A 45 4.11 -5.93 6.26
N LEU A 46 3.66 -5.36 5.13
CA LEU A 46 3.62 -6.12 3.88
C LEU A 46 5.00 -6.33 3.27
N GLN A 47 5.98 -5.48 3.53
CA GLN A 47 7.36 -5.76 3.16
C GLN A 47 7.86 -7.04 3.85
N GLU A 48 7.65 -7.18 5.17
CA GLU A 48 8.00 -8.40 5.91
C GLU A 48 7.22 -9.63 5.41
N VAL A 49 5.92 -9.46 5.13
CA VAL A 49 5.10 -10.54 4.56
C VAL A 49 5.59 -10.96 3.17
N GLY A 50 5.95 -10.00 2.31
CA GLY A 50 6.48 -10.26 0.98
C GLY A 50 7.81 -11.01 1.00
N GLU A 51 8.71 -10.65 1.93
CA GLU A 51 9.95 -11.39 2.18
C GLU A 51 9.66 -12.84 2.61
N ALA A 52 8.70 -13.03 3.52
CA ALA A 52 8.30 -14.35 4.00
C ALA A 52 7.67 -15.21 2.89
N PHE A 53 6.85 -14.62 2.02
CA PHE A 53 6.29 -15.28 0.85
C PHE A 53 7.37 -15.68 -0.16
N THR A 54 8.27 -14.75 -0.48
CA THR A 54 9.38 -14.99 -1.41
C THR A 54 10.31 -16.11 -0.92
N ALA A 55 10.60 -16.14 0.39
CA ALA A 55 11.43 -17.19 0.99
C ALA A 55 10.79 -18.58 0.87
N GLU A 56 9.45 -18.66 0.91
CA GLU A 56 8.70 -19.91 0.85
C GLU A 56 8.44 -20.39 -0.58
N THR A 57 8.09 -19.46 -1.47
CA THR A 57 7.63 -19.81 -2.83
C THR A 57 8.66 -19.55 -3.93
N ARG A 58 9.68 -18.74 -3.65
CA ARG A 58 10.64 -18.18 -4.60
C ARG A 58 10.02 -17.20 -5.61
N THR A 59 8.76 -16.85 -5.46
CA THR A 59 8.09 -15.80 -6.25
C THR A 59 8.38 -14.45 -5.61
N SER A 60 8.95 -13.52 -6.36
CA SER A 60 9.23 -12.16 -5.87
C SER A 60 7.96 -11.35 -5.71
N VAL A 61 7.93 -10.42 -4.74
CA VAL A 61 6.81 -9.51 -4.55
C VAL A 61 7.31 -8.07 -4.62
N THR A 62 6.65 -7.27 -5.44
CA THR A 62 6.92 -5.83 -5.57
C THR A 62 5.71 -5.06 -5.10
N PHE A 63 5.93 -4.02 -4.31
CA PHE A 63 4.84 -3.23 -3.73
C PHE A 63 4.80 -1.81 -4.28
N SER A 64 3.58 -1.31 -4.48
CA SER A 64 3.28 0.11 -4.64
C SER A 64 2.36 0.53 -3.49
N PHE A 65 2.80 1.49 -2.68
CA PHE A 65 2.05 1.96 -1.52
C PHE A 65 1.53 3.39 -1.72
N ALA A 66 0.21 3.55 -1.62
CA ALA A 66 -0.47 4.85 -1.65
C ALA A 66 -1.82 4.74 -0.93
N ALA A 67 -2.66 5.79 -1.00
CA ALA A 67 -4.05 5.65 -0.57
C ALA A 67 -4.79 4.63 -1.45
N SER A 68 -5.70 3.87 -0.84
CA SER A 68 -6.53 2.88 -1.56
C SER A 68 -7.29 3.51 -2.72
N SER A 69 -7.75 4.76 -2.56
CA SER A 69 -8.42 5.55 -3.61
C SER A 69 -7.55 5.78 -4.85
N VAL A 70 -6.29 6.13 -4.64
CA VAL A 70 -5.33 6.39 -5.72
C VAL A 70 -5.02 5.09 -6.46
N LEU A 71 -4.72 4.03 -5.70
CA LEU A 71 -4.37 2.73 -6.26
C LEU A 71 -5.55 2.09 -7.00
N ALA A 72 -6.78 2.19 -6.46
CA ALA A 72 -7.97 1.69 -7.14
C ALA A 72 -8.20 2.38 -8.51
N ARG A 73 -8.00 3.69 -8.58
CA ARG A 73 -8.10 4.44 -9.85
C ARG A 73 -6.97 4.10 -10.81
N GLN A 74 -5.78 3.80 -10.32
CA GLN A 74 -4.67 3.32 -11.14
C GLN A 74 -4.99 1.95 -11.74
N VAL A 75 -5.55 1.02 -10.96
CA VAL A 75 -6.03 -0.29 -11.44
C VAL A 75 -7.11 -0.11 -12.50
N GLU A 76 -8.10 0.75 -12.25
CA GLU A 76 -9.14 1.08 -13.24
C GLU A 76 -8.55 1.62 -14.55
N SER A 77 -7.47 2.39 -14.46
CA SER A 77 -6.76 2.96 -15.62
C SER A 77 -5.81 1.96 -16.29
N GLY A 78 -5.78 0.69 -15.85
CA GLY A 78 -4.97 -0.37 -16.46
C GLY A 78 -3.55 -0.47 -15.95
N ALA A 79 -3.23 0.12 -14.77
CA ALA A 79 -1.93 -0.09 -14.15
C ALA A 79 -1.69 -1.59 -13.85
N PRO A 80 -0.46 -2.11 -14.07
CA PRO A 80 -0.16 -3.53 -13.97
C PRO A 80 -0.04 -3.98 -12.51
N ALA A 81 -1.17 -4.12 -11.83
CA ALA A 81 -1.25 -4.70 -10.50
C ALA A 81 -1.79 -6.14 -10.59
N ASP A 82 -1.22 -7.05 -9.80
CA ASP A 82 -1.69 -8.43 -9.67
C ASP A 82 -2.58 -8.61 -8.45
N VAL A 83 -2.32 -7.84 -7.38
CA VAL A 83 -3.08 -7.87 -6.13
C VAL A 83 -3.38 -6.45 -5.67
N PHE A 84 -4.59 -6.23 -5.16
CA PHE A 84 -4.99 -5.00 -4.50
C PHE A 84 -5.32 -5.27 -3.03
N VAL A 85 -4.79 -4.43 -2.12
CA VAL A 85 -5.07 -4.47 -0.68
C VAL A 85 -5.52 -3.10 -0.22
N SER A 86 -6.79 -2.98 0.12
CA SER A 86 -7.41 -1.73 0.55
C SER A 86 -7.40 -1.55 2.07
N ALA A 87 -7.54 -0.31 2.54
CA ALA A 87 -7.79 0.04 3.94
C ALA A 87 -9.27 0.34 4.24
N ASP A 88 -10.15 0.09 3.29
CA ASP A 88 -11.60 0.10 3.46
C ASP A 88 -12.28 -0.85 2.46
N GLN A 89 -13.53 -1.16 2.71
CA GLN A 89 -14.33 -1.99 1.81
C GLN A 89 -14.72 -1.23 0.54
N ASP A 90 -14.97 0.08 0.63
CA ASP A 90 -15.54 0.87 -0.46
C ASP A 90 -14.64 0.86 -1.71
N TRP A 91 -13.32 0.96 -1.56
CA TRP A 91 -12.40 0.91 -2.70
C TRP A 91 -12.23 -0.49 -3.27
N MET A 92 -12.39 -1.53 -2.47
CA MET A 92 -12.47 -2.90 -2.96
C MET A 92 -13.79 -3.13 -3.72
N ASP A 93 -14.92 -2.68 -3.18
CA ASP A 93 -16.23 -2.74 -3.82
C ASP A 93 -16.24 -1.94 -5.14
N TYR A 94 -15.57 -0.79 -5.16
CA TYR A 94 -15.37 0.03 -6.36
C TYR A 94 -14.74 -0.77 -7.51
N LEU A 95 -13.68 -1.53 -7.24
CA LEU A 95 -13.03 -2.38 -8.24
C LEU A 95 -13.87 -3.60 -8.58
N GLN A 96 -14.50 -4.22 -7.60
CA GLN A 96 -15.35 -5.39 -7.80
C GLN A 96 -16.57 -5.07 -8.68
N ALA A 97 -17.22 -3.92 -8.47
CA ALA A 97 -18.34 -3.47 -9.28
C ALA A 97 -17.97 -3.21 -10.75
N ARG A 98 -16.67 -3.06 -11.02
CA ARG A 98 -16.10 -2.88 -12.37
C ARG A 98 -15.52 -4.18 -12.97
N ASN A 99 -15.72 -5.30 -12.27
CA ASN A 99 -15.16 -6.61 -12.65
C ASN A 99 -13.63 -6.59 -12.79
N LEU A 100 -12.94 -5.78 -11.97
CA LEU A 100 -11.48 -5.63 -12.00
C LEU A 100 -10.77 -6.51 -10.97
N VAL A 101 -11.49 -7.21 -10.11
CA VAL A 101 -10.95 -8.19 -9.16
C VAL A 101 -11.57 -9.57 -9.41
N ALA A 102 -10.84 -10.63 -9.04
CA ALA A 102 -11.35 -11.99 -8.99
C ALA A 102 -12.14 -12.16 -7.68
N PRO A 103 -13.49 -12.20 -7.71
CA PRO A 103 -14.30 -12.11 -6.48
C PRO A 103 -14.05 -13.25 -5.51
N GLU A 104 -13.75 -14.44 -6.02
CA GLU A 104 -13.45 -15.65 -5.25
C GLU A 104 -12.14 -15.55 -4.46
N SER A 105 -11.25 -14.64 -4.86
CA SER A 105 -10.00 -14.39 -4.14
C SER A 105 -10.14 -13.36 -3.01
N ARG A 106 -11.27 -12.63 -2.95
CA ARG A 106 -11.45 -11.56 -1.98
C ARG A 106 -11.51 -12.08 -0.55
N VAL A 107 -10.66 -11.54 0.33
CA VAL A 107 -10.59 -11.91 1.75
C VAL A 107 -10.23 -10.68 2.58
N ASN A 108 -10.79 -10.57 3.78
CA ASN A 108 -10.29 -9.61 4.76
C ASN A 108 -9.05 -10.20 5.44
N ILE A 109 -7.97 -9.43 5.53
CA ILE A 109 -6.69 -9.89 6.09
C ILE A 109 -6.36 -9.30 7.45
N ALA A 110 -6.98 -8.18 7.81
CA ALA A 110 -6.71 -7.49 9.06
C ALA A 110 -7.84 -6.52 9.43
N SER A 111 -7.81 -6.06 10.69
CA SER A 111 -8.55 -4.88 11.17
C SER A 111 -7.61 -3.88 11.84
N ASN A 112 -8.11 -2.67 12.17
CA ASN A 112 -7.33 -1.62 12.81
C ASN A 112 -8.22 -0.74 13.70
N GLU A 113 -7.59 0.19 14.42
CA GLU A 113 -8.26 1.20 15.23
C GLU A 113 -7.91 2.60 14.73
N LEU A 114 -8.84 3.53 14.90
CA LEU A 114 -8.62 4.94 14.61
C LEU A 114 -8.14 5.64 15.87
N VAL A 115 -7.04 6.41 15.77
CA VAL A 115 -6.43 7.10 16.91
C VAL A 115 -6.18 8.57 16.62
N LEU A 116 -6.30 9.39 17.68
CA LEU A 116 -5.82 10.75 17.70
C LEU A 116 -4.38 10.74 18.18
N VAL A 117 -3.47 11.34 17.42
CA VAL A 117 -2.04 11.43 17.74
C VAL A 117 -1.58 12.88 17.88
N ALA A 118 -0.52 13.06 18.65
CA ALA A 118 0.22 14.32 18.78
C ALA A 118 1.73 14.03 18.69
N PRO A 119 2.61 15.03 18.52
CA PRO A 119 4.04 14.88 18.70
C PRO A 119 4.36 14.25 20.06
N ALA A 120 5.43 13.47 20.13
CA ALA A 120 5.75 12.70 21.35
C ALA A 120 5.99 13.59 22.58
N ASP A 121 6.50 14.81 22.38
CA ASP A 121 6.73 15.83 23.42
C ASP A 121 5.53 16.72 23.71
N SER A 122 4.43 16.56 23.00
CA SER A 122 3.21 17.33 23.20
C SER A 122 2.58 17.06 24.56
N THR A 123 2.12 18.11 25.21
CA THR A 123 1.41 18.07 26.51
C THR A 123 -0.11 18.02 26.34
N VAL A 124 -0.63 17.91 25.12
CA VAL A 124 -2.06 17.84 24.87
C VAL A 124 -2.67 16.60 25.51
N HIS A 125 -3.67 16.78 26.34
CA HIS A 125 -4.50 15.72 26.91
C HIS A 125 -5.95 15.94 26.46
N LEU A 126 -6.51 14.97 25.76
CA LEU A 126 -7.91 14.97 25.33
C LEU A 126 -8.51 13.59 25.60
N LYS A 127 -9.74 13.58 26.04
CA LYS A 127 -10.57 12.38 26.08
C LYS A 127 -11.61 12.47 24.97
N ILE A 128 -11.59 11.50 24.07
CA ILE A 128 -12.55 11.43 22.96
C ILE A 128 -13.92 11.04 23.52
N ALA A 129 -14.87 11.95 23.39
CA ALA A 129 -16.26 11.81 23.83
C ALA A 129 -17.16 12.73 22.98
N PRO A 130 -18.47 12.58 23.01
CA PRO A 130 -19.37 13.53 22.33
C PRO A 130 -19.07 14.98 22.68
N GLY A 131 -18.85 15.81 21.65
CA GLY A 131 -18.55 17.23 21.82
C GLY A 131 -17.18 17.58 22.40
N PHE A 132 -16.22 16.66 22.43
CA PHE A 132 -14.86 16.92 22.99
C PHE A 132 -14.19 18.14 22.30
N PRO A 133 -13.38 18.93 23.02
CA PRO A 133 -12.92 20.25 22.60
C PRO A 133 -11.74 20.15 21.60
N LEU A 134 -11.91 19.43 20.48
CA LEU A 134 -10.85 19.19 19.49
C LEU A 134 -10.36 20.50 18.86
N ALA A 135 -11.27 21.41 18.50
CA ALA A 135 -10.90 22.69 17.89
C ALA A 135 -10.05 23.56 18.83
N ALA A 136 -10.36 23.55 20.14
CA ALA A 136 -9.57 24.27 21.16
C ALA A 136 -8.17 23.66 21.29
N ALA A 137 -8.06 22.35 21.26
CA ALA A 137 -6.79 21.64 21.37
C ALA A 137 -5.86 21.85 20.17
N LEU A 138 -6.39 22.21 18.99
CA LEU A 138 -5.58 22.60 17.84
C LEU A 138 -4.90 23.97 18.03
N GLY A 139 -5.31 24.76 19.03
CA GLY A 139 -4.84 26.15 19.20
C GLY A 139 -5.36 27.10 18.12
N GLY A 140 -4.85 28.32 18.05
CA GLY A 140 -5.40 29.38 17.18
C GLY A 140 -5.34 29.05 15.69
N SER A 141 -4.17 28.71 15.15
CA SER A 141 -3.95 28.44 13.72
C SER A 141 -3.67 26.99 13.39
N GLY A 142 -3.61 26.10 14.40
CA GLY A 142 -3.30 24.69 14.20
C GLY A 142 -4.32 23.98 13.32
N ARG A 143 -3.84 22.99 12.54
CA ARG A 143 -4.65 22.17 11.67
C ARG A 143 -4.65 20.72 12.16
N LEU A 144 -5.69 20.00 11.83
CA LEU A 144 -5.83 18.56 12.08
C LEU A 144 -5.36 17.80 10.84
N ALA A 145 -4.28 17.03 10.96
CA ALA A 145 -3.79 16.21 9.87
C ALA A 145 -4.58 14.90 9.77
N THR A 146 -5.09 14.58 8.60
CA THR A 146 -5.65 13.27 8.27
C THR A 146 -5.71 13.11 6.75
N GLY A 147 -6.07 11.94 6.24
CA GLY A 147 -6.34 11.77 4.82
C GLY A 147 -7.50 12.64 4.34
N ASP A 148 -7.54 12.92 3.04
CA ASP A 148 -8.67 13.62 2.43
C ASP A 148 -10.00 12.90 2.75
N PRO A 149 -10.93 13.55 3.46
CA PRO A 149 -12.19 12.93 3.88
C PRO A 149 -13.14 12.60 2.73
N ALA A 150 -12.89 13.10 1.53
CA ALA A 150 -13.68 12.77 0.35
C ALA A 150 -13.30 11.43 -0.28
N SER A 151 -12.05 10.96 -0.09
CA SER A 151 -11.55 9.82 -0.86
C SER A 151 -10.63 8.88 -0.09
N VAL A 152 -9.80 9.39 0.81
CA VAL A 152 -8.78 8.59 1.50
C VAL A 152 -9.41 7.84 2.68
N PRO A 153 -9.22 6.51 2.82
CA PRO A 153 -9.88 5.71 3.85
C PRO A 153 -9.81 6.31 5.26
N VAL A 154 -8.61 6.63 5.77
CA VAL A 154 -8.47 7.21 7.12
C VAL A 154 -9.25 8.53 7.27
N GLY A 155 -9.30 9.34 6.23
CA GLY A 155 -10.06 10.60 6.23
C GLY A 155 -11.56 10.36 6.25
N LYS A 156 -12.06 9.36 5.54
CA LYS A 156 -13.48 8.94 5.57
C LYS A 156 -13.87 8.46 6.97
N TYR A 157 -13.06 7.59 7.59
CA TYR A 157 -13.27 7.15 8.98
C TYR A 157 -13.19 8.31 9.97
N ALA A 158 -12.21 9.21 9.83
CA ALA A 158 -12.08 10.40 10.68
C ALA A 158 -13.32 11.31 10.58
N LYS A 159 -13.80 11.57 9.36
CA LYS A 159 -15.03 12.36 9.15
C LYS A 159 -16.24 11.71 9.80
N ALA A 160 -16.44 10.41 9.60
CA ALA A 160 -17.55 9.68 10.20
C ALA A 160 -17.49 9.75 11.73
N ALA A 161 -16.33 9.43 12.33
CA ALA A 161 -16.13 9.47 13.77
C ALA A 161 -16.37 10.85 14.36
N LEU A 162 -15.80 11.90 13.78
CA LEU A 162 -15.97 13.27 14.23
C LEU A 162 -17.42 13.77 14.06
N THR A 163 -18.11 13.34 13.01
CA THR A 163 -19.53 13.67 12.79
C THR A 163 -20.39 13.03 13.87
N ASN A 164 -20.21 11.74 14.14
CA ASN A 164 -20.96 11.01 15.16
C ASN A 164 -20.67 11.54 16.59
N LEU A 165 -19.49 12.10 16.80
CA LEU A 165 -19.10 12.74 18.07
C LEU A 165 -19.49 14.23 18.13
N GLY A 166 -20.11 14.81 17.10
CA GLY A 166 -20.50 16.22 17.04
C GLY A 166 -19.33 17.21 16.98
N ALA A 167 -18.14 16.74 16.59
CA ALA A 167 -16.92 17.56 16.55
C ALA A 167 -16.53 18.00 15.12
N TRP A 168 -17.14 17.42 14.06
CA TRP A 168 -16.73 17.63 12.67
C TRP A 168 -16.78 19.09 12.23
N THR A 169 -17.92 19.76 12.41
CA THR A 169 -18.15 21.14 11.97
C THR A 169 -17.18 22.15 12.60
N SER A 170 -16.63 21.83 13.76
CA SER A 170 -15.68 22.70 14.46
C SER A 170 -14.26 22.64 13.87
N VAL A 171 -13.95 21.61 13.05
CA VAL A 171 -12.60 21.35 12.55
C VAL A 171 -12.52 21.17 11.03
N GLU A 172 -13.64 21.01 10.30
CA GLU A 172 -13.62 20.72 8.86
C GLU A 172 -12.86 21.78 8.04
N SER A 173 -12.98 23.06 8.39
CA SER A 173 -12.22 24.15 7.75
C SER A 173 -10.75 24.22 8.18
N ARG A 174 -10.38 23.44 9.17
CA ARG A 174 -9.04 23.39 9.77
C ARG A 174 -8.30 22.08 9.47
N LEU A 175 -8.75 21.33 8.47
CA LEU A 175 -8.05 20.13 8.06
C LEU A 175 -6.75 20.45 7.32
N ALA A 176 -5.69 19.70 7.62
CA ALA A 176 -4.55 19.47 6.75
C ALA A 176 -4.80 18.11 6.06
N ALA A 177 -5.67 18.18 5.03
CA ALA A 177 -6.02 16.98 4.26
C ALA A 177 -4.84 16.52 3.43
N THR A 178 -4.53 15.22 3.48
CA THR A 178 -3.38 14.62 2.82
C THR A 178 -3.80 13.52 1.85
N ASP A 179 -2.90 13.17 0.96
CA ASP A 179 -3.09 12.13 -0.05
C ASP A 179 -3.10 10.70 0.52
N ASN A 180 -2.56 10.47 1.72
CA ASN A 180 -2.61 9.18 2.43
C ASN A 180 -2.30 9.34 3.92
N VAL A 181 -2.51 8.27 4.71
CA VAL A 181 -2.32 8.29 6.17
C VAL A 181 -0.87 8.52 6.61
N ARG A 182 0.11 8.04 5.83
CA ARG A 182 1.54 8.22 6.19
C ARG A 182 1.99 9.66 5.98
N THR A 183 1.44 10.36 5.00
CA THR A 183 1.63 11.82 4.84
C THR A 183 1.00 12.57 6.01
N ALA A 184 -0.20 12.17 6.46
CA ALA A 184 -0.83 12.77 7.64
C ALA A 184 0.02 12.59 8.91
N LEU A 185 0.52 11.38 9.14
CA LEU A 185 1.44 11.08 10.25
C LEU A 185 2.69 11.94 10.18
N ALA A 186 3.29 12.08 8.98
CA ALA A 186 4.49 12.88 8.78
C ALA A 186 4.28 14.38 9.10
N PHE A 187 3.08 14.93 8.89
CA PHE A 187 2.77 16.32 9.30
C PHE A 187 2.83 16.48 10.82
N VAL A 188 2.34 15.48 11.57
CA VAL A 188 2.44 15.49 13.04
C VAL A 188 3.90 15.34 13.48
N VAL A 189 4.64 14.41 12.89
CA VAL A 189 6.07 14.17 13.18
C VAL A 189 6.92 15.41 12.99
N ARG A 190 6.62 16.22 11.96
CA ARG A 190 7.36 17.45 11.66
C ARG A 190 6.86 18.69 12.41
N GLY A 191 5.79 18.54 13.23
CA GLY A 191 5.18 19.66 13.95
C GLY A 191 4.38 20.62 13.06
N GLU A 192 4.08 20.23 11.82
CA GLU A 192 3.23 20.99 10.89
C GLU A 192 1.75 20.92 11.25
N ALA A 193 1.38 19.87 11.99
CA ALA A 193 0.06 19.71 12.60
C ALA A 193 0.21 19.34 14.09
N PRO A 194 -0.44 20.05 15.02
CA PRO A 194 -0.39 19.73 16.44
C PRO A 194 -1.10 18.42 16.79
N LEU A 195 -2.04 17.98 15.96
CA LEU A 195 -2.80 16.75 16.10
C LEU A 195 -3.05 16.12 14.74
N GLY A 196 -3.15 14.79 14.75
CA GLY A 196 -3.53 14.02 13.56
C GLY A 196 -4.45 12.86 13.89
N ILE A 197 -5.24 12.42 12.92
CA ILE A 197 -6.02 11.19 13.01
C ILE A 197 -5.43 10.20 12.02
N VAL A 198 -4.95 9.08 12.55
CA VAL A 198 -4.26 7.99 11.84
C VAL A 198 -4.72 6.64 12.38
N TYR A 199 -4.19 5.55 11.86
CA TYR A 199 -4.46 4.24 12.46
C TYR A 199 -3.49 3.94 13.63
N ALA A 200 -3.91 3.09 14.55
CA ALA A 200 -3.10 2.68 15.69
C ALA A 200 -1.76 2.07 15.27
N THR A 201 -1.76 1.29 14.19
CA THR A 201 -0.55 0.68 13.64
C THR A 201 0.43 1.70 13.05
N ASP A 202 -0.06 2.83 12.50
CA ASP A 202 0.81 3.92 12.03
C ASP A 202 1.50 4.62 13.19
N ALA A 203 0.76 4.87 14.28
CA ALA A 203 1.33 5.45 15.50
C ALA A 203 2.35 4.51 16.17
N LYS A 204 2.10 3.20 16.15
CA LYS A 204 2.98 2.18 16.75
C LYS A 204 4.37 2.14 16.12
N VAL A 205 4.49 2.39 14.82
CA VAL A 205 5.78 2.33 14.10
C VAL A 205 6.54 3.66 14.10
N GLU A 206 5.95 4.73 14.65
CA GLU A 206 6.55 6.08 14.63
C GLU A 206 6.77 6.62 16.05
N PRO A 207 8.00 6.50 16.60
CA PRO A 207 8.29 6.89 17.98
C PRO A 207 8.21 8.40 18.25
N LYS A 208 8.15 9.23 17.20
CA LYS A 208 8.04 10.70 17.33
C LYS A 208 6.62 11.19 17.54
N VAL A 209 5.66 10.28 17.57
CA VAL A 209 4.28 10.59 17.95
C VAL A 209 3.85 9.77 19.14
N ARG A 210 2.83 10.25 19.82
CA ARG A 210 2.11 9.50 20.86
C ARG A 210 0.62 9.48 20.56
N VAL A 211 -0.02 8.39 20.96
CA VAL A 211 -1.49 8.31 20.96
C VAL A 211 -2.02 9.18 22.09
N VAL A 212 -2.91 10.10 21.75
CA VAL A 212 -3.64 10.94 22.70
C VAL A 212 -4.84 10.18 23.24
N ASP A 213 -5.66 9.61 22.35
CA ASP A 213 -6.79 8.73 22.69
C ASP A 213 -7.21 7.90 21.47
N VAL A 214 -8.04 6.88 21.69
CA VAL A 214 -8.57 5.98 20.68
C VAL A 214 -10.02 6.34 20.41
N PHE A 215 -10.43 6.41 19.13
CA PHE A 215 -11.82 6.64 18.78
C PHE A 215 -12.67 5.40 19.11
N PRO A 216 -13.83 5.57 19.76
CA PRO A 216 -14.73 4.46 20.00
C PRO A 216 -15.16 3.78 18.69
N ALA A 217 -15.09 2.46 18.63
CA ALA A 217 -15.43 1.70 17.43
C ALA A 217 -16.87 1.95 16.92
N SER A 218 -17.78 2.37 17.81
CA SER A 218 -19.16 2.75 17.46
C SER A 218 -19.29 4.06 16.70
N THR A 219 -18.19 4.81 16.52
CA THR A 219 -18.23 6.14 15.86
C THR A 219 -17.96 6.10 14.37
N HIS A 220 -17.53 4.95 13.86
CA HIS A 220 -17.26 4.74 12.43
C HIS A 220 -17.47 3.26 12.07
N GLU A 221 -17.57 2.96 10.80
CA GLU A 221 -17.59 1.58 10.33
C GLU A 221 -16.31 0.83 10.72
N PRO A 222 -16.36 -0.50 10.88
CA PRO A 222 -15.18 -1.30 11.18
C PRO A 222 -14.06 -1.07 10.15
N ILE A 223 -12.87 -0.78 10.64
CA ILE A 223 -11.69 -0.62 9.79
C ILE A 223 -11.16 -2.01 9.43
N THR A 224 -11.34 -2.41 8.18
CA THR A 224 -10.92 -3.71 7.67
C THR A 224 -10.08 -3.56 6.42
N TYR A 225 -9.18 -4.51 6.19
CA TYR A 225 -8.29 -4.55 5.03
C TYR A 225 -8.66 -5.72 4.11
N PRO A 226 -9.51 -5.50 3.11
CA PRO A 226 -9.76 -6.49 2.08
C PRO A 226 -8.57 -6.57 1.12
N ALA A 227 -8.23 -7.81 0.71
CA ALA A 227 -7.27 -8.13 -0.33
C ALA A 227 -7.95 -8.95 -1.43
N ALA A 228 -7.58 -8.76 -2.69
CA ALA A 228 -8.05 -9.56 -3.80
C ALA A 228 -7.02 -9.57 -4.94
N ALA A 229 -7.00 -10.63 -5.73
CA ALA A 229 -6.29 -10.69 -6.99
C ALA A 229 -7.01 -9.85 -8.06
N ILE A 230 -6.25 -9.22 -8.94
CA ILE A 230 -6.75 -8.35 -10.00
C ILE A 230 -7.08 -9.18 -11.26
N GLY A 231 -8.07 -8.73 -12.02
CA GLY A 231 -8.51 -9.34 -13.25
C GLY A 231 -9.08 -10.75 -13.03
N LYS A 232 -8.53 -11.73 -13.74
CA LYS A 232 -8.95 -13.15 -13.61
C LYS A 232 -8.22 -13.89 -12.49
N GLY A 233 -7.33 -13.22 -11.75
CA GLY A 233 -6.54 -13.83 -10.69
C GLY A 233 -5.46 -14.77 -11.24
N ALA A 234 -4.30 -14.22 -11.59
CA ALA A 234 -3.14 -15.05 -11.93
C ALA A 234 -2.80 -15.99 -10.76
N PRO A 235 -2.33 -17.23 -11.00
CA PRO A 235 -2.08 -18.21 -9.93
C PRO A 235 -1.21 -17.69 -8.78
N ASP A 236 -0.13 -16.98 -9.10
CA ASP A 236 0.78 -16.41 -8.08
C ASP A 236 0.12 -15.28 -7.28
N ALA A 237 -0.75 -14.48 -7.91
CA ALA A 237 -1.54 -13.45 -7.25
C ALA A 237 -2.52 -14.06 -6.24
N VAL A 238 -3.25 -15.10 -6.66
CA VAL A 238 -4.17 -15.84 -5.79
C VAL A 238 -3.41 -16.52 -4.65
N ALA A 239 -2.25 -17.11 -4.94
CA ALA A 239 -1.39 -17.72 -3.93
C ALA A 239 -0.92 -16.68 -2.89
N PHE A 240 -0.55 -15.47 -3.32
CA PHE A 240 -0.17 -14.40 -2.40
C PHE A 240 -1.35 -13.94 -1.53
N VAL A 241 -2.56 -13.80 -2.10
CA VAL A 241 -3.77 -13.46 -1.32
C VAL A 241 -4.08 -14.55 -0.29
N HIS A 242 -3.96 -15.82 -0.64
CA HIS A 242 -4.12 -16.91 0.31
C HIS A 242 -3.04 -16.90 1.40
N PHE A 243 -1.79 -16.56 1.03
CA PHE A 243 -0.71 -16.43 2.00
C PHE A 243 -0.98 -15.31 3.01
N LEU A 244 -1.54 -14.16 2.55
CA LEU A 244 -1.96 -13.06 3.43
C LEU A 244 -2.97 -13.51 4.50
N ALA A 245 -3.88 -14.43 4.16
CA ALA A 245 -4.84 -15.01 5.10
C ALA A 245 -4.26 -16.18 5.92
N GLY A 246 -3.08 -16.68 5.54
CA GLY A 246 -2.43 -17.82 6.18
C GLY A 246 -1.76 -17.50 7.52
N GLN A 247 -1.52 -18.52 8.32
CA GLN A 247 -1.01 -18.40 9.69
C GLN A 247 0.27 -17.55 9.81
N LYS A 248 1.19 -17.68 8.86
CA LYS A 248 2.49 -16.97 8.88
C LYS A 248 2.30 -15.46 8.72
N ALA A 249 1.55 -15.04 7.69
CA ALA A 249 1.25 -13.63 7.46
C ALA A 249 0.40 -13.05 8.60
N GLN A 250 -0.57 -13.80 9.11
CA GLN A 250 -1.39 -13.38 10.23
C GLN A 250 -0.57 -13.18 11.52
N ALA A 251 0.45 -14.00 11.77
CA ALA A 251 1.38 -13.79 12.88
C ALA A 251 2.21 -12.51 12.71
N ILE A 252 2.64 -12.19 11.48
CA ILE A 252 3.37 -10.95 11.16
C ILE A 252 2.44 -9.73 11.38
N LEU A 253 1.23 -9.76 10.85
CA LEU A 253 0.23 -8.71 11.01
C LEU A 253 -0.09 -8.44 12.50
N ALA A 254 -0.29 -9.50 13.29
CA ALA A 254 -0.58 -9.38 14.73
C ALA A 254 0.60 -8.74 15.50
N ARG A 255 1.86 -9.12 15.21
CA ARG A 255 3.03 -8.48 15.80
C ARG A 255 3.13 -6.99 15.46
N ALA A 256 2.76 -6.63 14.24
CA ALA A 256 2.71 -5.23 13.80
C ALA A 256 1.58 -4.44 14.48
N GLY A 257 0.63 -5.09 15.14
CA GLY A 257 -0.46 -4.47 15.89
C GLY A 257 -1.80 -4.44 15.15
N PHE A 258 -1.90 -5.11 14.02
CA PHE A 258 -3.18 -5.28 13.34
C PHE A 258 -4.06 -6.27 14.09
N GLY A 259 -5.36 -5.98 14.15
CA GLY A 259 -6.36 -6.89 14.66
C GLY A 259 -6.71 -8.01 13.67
N LYS A 260 -7.42 -9.02 14.15
CA LYS A 260 -7.98 -10.06 13.28
C LYS A 260 -9.01 -9.44 12.34
N PRO A 261 -9.15 -10.01 11.10
CA PRO A 261 -10.16 -9.59 10.15
C PRO A 261 -11.58 -9.83 10.63
#